data_94555e02f029357a4ed09d0185e13123
#
_entry.id   94555e02f029357a4ed09d0185e13123
#
_cell.length_a   1.000
_cell.length_b   1.000
_cell.length_c   1.000
_cell.angle_alpha   90.00
_cell.angle_beta   90.00
_cell.angle_gamma   90.00
#
_symmetry.space_group_name_H-M   'P 1'
#
loop_
_entity.id
_entity.type
_entity.pdbx_description
1 polymer ?
#
loop_
_entity_poly.entity_id
_entity_poly.type
_entity_poly.pdbx_seq_one_letter_code
_entity_poly.pdbx_strand_id
1 'polypeptide(L)'
;QLHLLKKHADAVAVGITSGVITSAVSIFLMCKVLGMTHVHYVTLLPKSITTAIGMGISQEAGGIVTLTVMSIILTGVLGNMAGETVLKLLKVRHPVAKGLAMGTSAHAVGTAKALEMGEIEGAMSSLSIAVAGLMTVIVVPLAANLIEVNLIGRQCNRVLEGECSA
;
A
#
# COMPACT_ATOMS: atom_id res chain seq x y z
N GLN A 1 -20.39 8.85 12.90
CA GLN A 1 -20.86 8.67 11.50
C GLN A 1 -21.11 7.20 11.09
N LEU A 2 -21.47 6.36 12.06
CA LEU A 2 -21.78 4.94 11.85
C LEU A 2 -22.92 4.71 10.83
N HIS A 3 -23.83 5.67 10.68
CA HIS A 3 -24.93 5.59 9.71
C HIS A 3 -24.42 5.66 8.25
N LEU A 4 -23.47 6.52 7.96
CA LEU A 4 -22.84 6.63 6.63
C LEU A 4 -22.02 5.38 6.31
N LEU A 5 -21.35 4.82 7.31
CA LEU A 5 -20.59 3.59 7.17
C LEU A 5 -21.52 2.41 6.82
N LYS A 6 -22.63 2.24 7.54
CA LYS A 6 -23.61 1.17 7.26
C LYS A 6 -24.25 1.30 5.89
N LYS A 7 -24.52 2.53 5.43
CA LYS A 7 -25.16 2.78 4.12
C LYS A 7 -24.21 2.51 2.94
N HIS A 8 -22.90 2.61 3.14
CA HIS A 8 -21.89 2.47 2.09
C HIS A 8 -20.83 1.40 2.41
N ALA A 9 -21.15 0.46 3.33
CA ALA A 9 -20.21 -0.54 3.81
C ALA A 9 -19.57 -1.36 2.68
N ASP A 10 -20.36 -1.77 1.70
CA ASP A 10 -19.89 -2.53 0.54
C ASP A 10 -18.92 -1.70 -0.31
N ALA A 11 -19.27 -0.45 -0.60
CA ALA A 11 -18.42 0.45 -1.37
C ALA A 11 -17.10 0.77 -0.63
N VAL A 12 -17.17 0.92 0.70
CA VAL A 12 -15.99 1.13 1.56
C VAL A 12 -15.09 -0.10 1.54
N ALA A 13 -15.66 -1.29 1.74
CA ALA A 13 -14.91 -2.54 1.72
C ALA A 13 -14.22 -2.78 0.37
N VAL A 14 -14.96 -2.64 -0.73
CA VAL A 14 -14.42 -2.76 -2.09
C VAL A 14 -13.36 -1.70 -2.37
N GLY A 15 -13.59 -0.46 -1.95
CA GLY A 15 -12.63 0.65 -2.14
C GLY A 15 -11.31 0.40 -1.42
N ILE A 16 -11.35 -0.02 -0.15
CA ILE A 16 -10.14 -0.31 0.63
C ILE A 16 -9.42 -1.53 0.06
N THR A 17 -10.14 -2.61 -0.24
CA THR A 17 -9.57 -3.83 -0.81
C THR A 17 -8.88 -3.56 -2.14
N SER A 18 -9.54 -2.82 -3.04
CA SER A 18 -8.95 -2.42 -4.33
C SER A 18 -7.71 -1.54 -4.14
N GLY A 19 -7.72 -0.62 -3.17
CA GLY A 19 -6.58 0.23 -2.84
C GLY A 19 -5.36 -0.58 -2.38
N VAL A 20 -5.55 -1.52 -1.45
CA VAL A 20 -4.49 -2.41 -0.95
C VAL A 20 -3.93 -3.29 -2.07
N ILE A 21 -4.79 -3.93 -2.86
CA ILE A 21 -4.38 -4.77 -3.99
C ILE A 21 -3.62 -3.95 -5.03
N THR A 22 -4.13 -2.79 -5.42
CA THR A 22 -3.47 -1.90 -6.39
C THR A 22 -2.10 -1.45 -5.89
N SER A 23 -1.96 -1.13 -4.60
CA SER A 23 -0.67 -0.80 -4.00
C SER A 23 0.31 -1.96 -4.10
N ALA A 24 -0.09 -3.17 -3.72
CA ALA A 24 0.76 -4.36 -3.79
C ALA A 24 1.17 -4.69 -5.23
N VAL A 25 0.22 -4.67 -6.18
CA VAL A 25 0.48 -4.93 -7.60
C VAL A 25 1.40 -3.87 -8.21
N SER A 26 1.20 -2.58 -7.89
CA SER A 26 2.04 -1.50 -8.42
C SER A 26 3.49 -1.64 -7.95
N ILE A 27 3.73 -2.00 -6.69
CA ILE A 27 5.08 -2.25 -6.16
C ILE A 27 5.69 -3.48 -6.83
N PHE A 28 4.92 -4.56 -6.97
CA PHE A 28 5.38 -5.76 -7.66
C PHE A 28 5.85 -5.45 -9.10
N LEU A 29 5.02 -4.72 -9.87
CA LEU A 29 5.36 -4.33 -11.23
C LEU A 29 6.60 -3.43 -11.28
N MET A 30 6.67 -2.45 -10.36
CA MET A 30 7.82 -1.55 -10.28
C MET A 30 9.12 -2.31 -9.95
N CYS A 31 9.10 -3.20 -8.98
CA CYS A 31 10.26 -4.02 -8.63
C CYS A 31 10.67 -4.95 -9.78
N LYS A 32 9.71 -5.50 -10.52
CA LYS A 32 9.97 -6.34 -11.69
C LYS A 32 10.59 -5.56 -12.84
N VAL A 33 10.11 -4.36 -13.13
CA VAL A 33 10.62 -3.49 -14.21
C VAL A 33 12.02 -2.97 -13.89
N LEU A 34 12.27 -2.60 -12.63
CA LEU A 34 13.56 -2.07 -12.18
C LEU A 34 14.58 -3.18 -11.82
N GLY A 35 14.21 -4.46 -11.92
CA GLY A 35 15.09 -5.57 -11.57
C GLY A 35 15.50 -5.61 -10.09
N MET A 36 14.65 -5.11 -9.19
CA MET A 36 14.94 -5.05 -7.76
C MET A 36 14.89 -6.43 -7.12
N THR A 37 15.72 -6.63 -6.09
CA THR A 37 15.77 -7.89 -5.35
C THR A 37 14.53 -8.10 -4.48
N HIS A 38 14.30 -9.34 -4.05
CA HIS A 38 13.22 -9.69 -3.12
C HIS A 38 13.26 -8.84 -1.83
N VAL A 39 14.46 -8.57 -1.29
CA VAL A 39 14.63 -7.72 -0.10
C VAL A 39 14.06 -6.31 -0.32
N HIS A 40 14.30 -5.70 -1.47
CA HIS A 40 13.73 -4.38 -1.80
C HIS A 40 12.21 -4.44 -1.96
N TYR A 41 11.69 -5.53 -2.53
CA TYR A 41 10.26 -5.73 -2.67
C TYR A 41 9.55 -5.78 -1.32
N VAL A 42 9.99 -6.66 -0.41
CA VAL A 42 9.37 -6.77 0.94
C VAL A 42 9.58 -5.50 1.79
N THR A 43 10.65 -4.75 1.52
CA THR A 43 10.90 -3.44 2.12
C THR A 43 9.85 -2.39 1.71
N LEU A 44 9.50 -2.35 0.42
CA LEU A 44 8.59 -1.35 -0.15
C LEU A 44 7.12 -1.74 -0.03
N LEU A 45 6.81 -3.02 0.12
CA LEU A 45 5.46 -3.55 0.13
C LEU A 45 4.55 -2.87 1.16
N PRO A 46 4.98 -2.62 2.41
CA PRO A 46 4.18 -1.95 3.42
C PRO A 46 4.19 -0.41 3.35
N LYS A 47 4.58 0.20 2.20
CA LYS A 47 4.72 1.67 2.08
C LYS A 47 3.44 2.47 2.30
N SER A 48 2.27 1.85 2.16
CA SER A 48 0.98 2.54 2.21
C SER A 48 0.20 2.31 3.52
N ILE A 49 0.90 1.93 4.60
CA ILE A 49 0.32 1.71 5.93
C ILE A 49 1.02 2.55 7.00
N THR A 50 0.54 2.46 8.24
CA THR A 50 1.17 3.17 9.36
C THR A 50 2.58 2.66 9.63
N THR A 51 3.49 3.56 9.99
CA THR A 51 4.92 3.27 10.19
C THR A 51 5.14 2.12 11.18
N ALA A 52 4.41 2.09 12.30
CA ALA A 52 4.56 1.04 13.32
C ALA A 52 4.28 -0.36 12.75
N ILE A 53 3.17 -0.52 12.02
CA ILE A 53 2.81 -1.80 11.39
C ILE A 53 3.78 -2.13 10.25
N GLY A 54 4.16 -1.13 9.46
CA GLY A 54 5.08 -1.30 8.34
C GLY A 54 6.48 -1.76 8.76
N MET A 55 7.00 -1.24 9.89
CA MET A 55 8.27 -1.69 10.45
C MET A 55 8.23 -3.15 10.85
N GLY A 56 7.19 -3.57 11.60
CA GLY A 56 7.04 -4.95 12.04
C GLY A 56 6.97 -5.92 10.87
N ILE A 57 6.11 -5.66 9.89
CA ILE A 57 5.96 -6.49 8.70
C ILE A 57 7.27 -6.58 7.89
N SER A 58 7.94 -5.44 7.68
CA SER A 58 9.22 -5.41 6.95
C SER A 58 10.30 -6.21 7.66
N GLN A 59 10.37 -6.11 8.98
CA GLN A 59 11.33 -6.87 9.79
C GLN A 59 11.07 -8.38 9.72
N GLU A 60 9.82 -8.80 9.86
CA GLU A 60 9.43 -10.21 9.76
C GLU A 60 9.68 -10.81 8.37
N ALA A 61 9.49 -10.01 7.32
CA ALA A 61 9.72 -10.42 5.94
C ALA A 61 11.20 -10.32 5.49
N GLY A 62 12.13 -9.96 6.37
CA GLY A 62 13.55 -9.80 6.05
C GLY A 62 13.88 -8.55 5.22
N GLY A 63 13.03 -7.52 5.27
CA GLY A 63 13.25 -6.24 4.61
C GLY A 63 14.14 -5.28 5.40
N ILE A 64 14.49 -4.17 4.79
CA ILE A 64 15.31 -3.10 5.39
C ILE A 64 14.38 -2.08 6.04
N VAL A 65 14.20 -2.20 7.36
CA VAL A 65 13.24 -1.40 8.16
C VAL A 65 13.43 0.10 7.96
N THR A 66 14.67 0.59 7.94
CA THR A 66 14.96 2.02 7.73
C THR A 66 14.43 2.53 6.39
N LEU A 67 14.62 1.76 5.32
CA LEU A 67 14.10 2.12 3.99
C LEU A 67 12.57 2.03 3.94
N THR A 68 11.98 1.07 4.67
CA THR A 68 10.52 0.99 4.82
C THR A 68 9.97 2.28 5.46
N VAL A 69 10.55 2.73 6.57
CA VAL A 69 10.14 3.97 7.24
C VAL A 69 10.27 5.18 6.31
N MET A 70 11.40 5.30 5.61
CA MET A 70 11.61 6.39 4.65
C MET A 70 10.57 6.37 3.52
N SER A 71 10.26 5.20 2.98
CA SER A 71 9.26 5.05 1.90
C SER A 71 7.85 5.40 2.37
N ILE A 72 7.49 5.05 3.62
CA ILE A 72 6.22 5.40 4.24
C ILE A 72 6.11 6.92 4.39
N ILE A 73 7.12 7.56 4.95
CA ILE A 73 7.14 9.03 5.15
C ILE A 73 7.03 9.74 3.79
N LEU A 74 7.85 9.36 2.81
CA LEU A 74 7.81 9.95 1.47
C LEU A 74 6.43 9.78 0.82
N THR A 75 5.85 8.59 0.89
CA THR A 75 4.51 8.32 0.36
C THR A 75 3.46 9.20 1.03
N GLY A 76 3.54 9.36 2.35
CA GLY A 76 2.63 10.21 3.10
C GLY A 76 2.75 11.70 2.73
N VAL A 77 3.97 12.22 2.67
CA VAL A 77 4.23 13.63 2.31
C VAL A 77 3.78 13.91 0.87
N LEU A 78 4.18 13.08 -0.08
CA LEU A 78 3.76 13.23 -1.48
C LEU A 78 2.24 13.12 -1.65
N GLY A 79 1.61 12.19 -0.93
CA GLY A 79 0.16 12.04 -0.95
C GLY A 79 -0.57 13.23 -0.33
N ASN A 80 -0.04 13.83 0.73
CA ASN A 80 -0.59 15.06 1.31
C ASN A 80 -0.50 16.24 0.32
N MET A 81 0.64 16.42 -0.32
CA MET A 81 0.88 17.53 -1.26
C MET A 81 0.10 17.38 -2.56
N ALA A 82 0.12 16.19 -3.16
CA ALA A 82 -0.43 15.95 -4.49
C ALA A 82 -1.86 15.38 -4.47
N GLY A 83 -2.29 14.78 -3.38
CA GLY A 83 -3.53 13.98 -3.32
C GLY A 83 -4.77 14.77 -3.72
N GLU A 84 -4.97 15.98 -3.21
CA GLU A 84 -6.10 16.82 -3.58
C GLU A 84 -6.09 17.19 -5.08
N THR A 85 -4.92 17.50 -5.61
CA THR A 85 -4.75 17.84 -7.03
C THR A 85 -5.06 16.64 -7.92
N VAL A 86 -4.58 15.45 -7.54
CA VAL A 86 -4.84 14.20 -8.26
C VAL A 86 -6.33 13.85 -8.23
N LEU A 87 -6.98 13.98 -7.08
CA LEU A 87 -8.42 13.73 -6.94
C LEU A 87 -9.25 14.70 -7.81
N LYS A 88 -8.85 15.97 -7.89
CA LYS A 88 -9.48 16.96 -8.80
C LYS A 88 -9.26 16.61 -10.26
N LEU A 89 -8.07 16.21 -10.64
CA LEU A 89 -7.72 15.81 -12.01
C LEU A 89 -8.51 14.57 -12.45
N LEU A 90 -8.65 13.59 -11.58
CA LEU A 90 -9.45 12.37 -11.80
C LEU A 90 -10.96 12.61 -11.65
N LYS A 91 -11.38 13.86 -11.35
CA LYS A 91 -12.79 14.25 -11.18
C LYS A 91 -13.53 13.43 -10.11
N VAL A 92 -12.83 12.96 -9.08
CA VAL A 92 -13.44 12.27 -7.94
C VAL A 92 -14.19 13.31 -7.09
N ARG A 93 -15.52 13.24 -7.10
CA ARG A 93 -16.37 14.25 -6.43
C ARG A 93 -16.97 13.77 -5.12
N HIS A 94 -17.18 12.47 -4.97
CA HIS A 94 -17.85 11.90 -3.80
C HIS A 94 -16.95 11.97 -2.56
N PRO A 95 -17.41 12.56 -1.43
CA PRO A 95 -16.60 12.74 -0.22
C PRO A 95 -16.03 11.44 0.33
N VAL A 96 -16.85 10.38 0.39
CA VAL A 96 -16.42 9.04 0.85
C VAL A 96 -15.28 8.50 -0.01
N ALA A 97 -15.38 8.62 -1.33
CA ALA A 97 -14.34 8.13 -2.24
C ALA A 97 -13.02 8.90 -2.09
N LYS A 98 -13.09 10.23 -1.87
CA LYS A 98 -11.90 11.05 -1.59
C LYS A 98 -11.22 10.62 -0.30
N GLY A 99 -11.99 10.45 0.79
CA GLY A 99 -11.46 10.01 2.08
C GLY A 99 -10.79 8.64 1.98
N LEU A 100 -11.47 7.66 1.36
CA LEU A 100 -10.92 6.31 1.16
C LEU A 100 -9.61 6.34 0.34
N ALA A 101 -9.58 7.12 -0.74
CA ALA A 101 -8.39 7.24 -1.58
C ALA A 101 -7.22 7.85 -0.80
N MET A 102 -7.44 8.91 -0.02
CA MET A 102 -6.39 9.54 0.78
C MET A 102 -5.86 8.61 1.88
N GLY A 103 -6.75 7.92 2.60
CA GLY A 103 -6.34 7.02 3.68
C GLY A 103 -5.63 5.76 3.21
N THR A 104 -6.05 5.16 2.09
CA THR A 104 -5.42 3.94 1.55
C THR A 104 -4.10 4.22 0.81
N SER A 105 -3.92 5.43 0.26
CA SER A 105 -2.70 5.79 -0.49
C SER A 105 -1.63 6.47 0.35
N ALA A 106 -2.02 7.38 1.27
CA ALA A 106 -1.12 8.27 1.99
C ALA A 106 -1.26 8.21 3.53
N HIS A 107 -1.96 7.21 4.04
CA HIS A 107 -2.16 6.87 5.45
C HIS A 107 -2.39 8.09 6.37
N ALA A 108 -1.72 8.17 7.54
CA ALA A 108 -1.97 9.23 8.54
C ALA A 108 -1.71 10.65 8.02
N VAL A 109 -0.65 10.83 7.21
CA VAL A 109 -0.31 12.14 6.64
C VAL A 109 -1.34 12.59 5.60
N GLY A 110 -1.84 11.66 4.77
CA GLY A 110 -2.94 11.92 3.83
C GLY A 110 -4.26 12.18 4.55
N THR A 111 -4.49 11.55 5.71
CA THR A 111 -5.69 11.80 6.52
C THR A 111 -5.72 13.21 7.10
N ALA A 112 -4.58 13.77 7.47
CA ALA A 112 -4.51 15.18 7.87
C ALA A 112 -5.05 16.09 6.74
N LYS A 113 -4.66 15.82 5.49
CA LYS A 113 -5.20 16.55 4.33
C LYS A 113 -6.68 16.24 4.08
N ALA A 114 -7.12 15.02 4.27
CA ALA A 114 -8.53 14.64 4.13
C ALA A 114 -9.42 15.38 5.16
N LEU A 115 -8.95 15.61 6.39
CA LEU A 115 -9.64 16.41 7.41
C LEU A 115 -9.78 17.88 7.01
N GLU A 116 -8.78 18.45 6.35
CA GLU A 116 -8.86 19.81 5.79
C GLU A 116 -9.88 19.90 4.63
N MET A 117 -10.07 18.83 3.88
CA MET A 117 -11.02 18.78 2.76
C MET A 117 -12.47 18.69 3.22
N GLY A 118 -12.72 18.02 4.37
CA GLY A 118 -14.03 17.92 4.98
C GLY A 118 -14.12 16.84 6.05
N GLU A 119 -15.17 16.94 6.88
CA GLU A 119 -15.39 16.02 8.00
C GLU A 119 -15.64 14.57 7.53
N ILE A 120 -16.40 14.41 6.45
CA ILE A 120 -16.71 13.08 5.88
C ILE A 120 -15.45 12.47 5.27
N GLU A 121 -14.67 13.25 4.53
CA GLU A 121 -13.40 12.84 3.95
C GLU A 121 -12.41 12.39 5.03
N GLY A 122 -12.28 13.15 6.09
CA GLY A 122 -11.42 12.82 7.23
C GLY A 122 -11.85 11.56 7.97
N ALA A 123 -13.14 11.41 8.25
CA ALA A 123 -13.69 10.22 8.91
C ALA A 123 -13.49 8.95 8.08
N MET A 124 -13.76 9.02 6.79
CA MET A 124 -13.58 7.88 5.87
C MET A 124 -12.10 7.53 5.67
N SER A 125 -11.23 8.54 5.65
CA SER A 125 -9.78 8.34 5.58
C SER A 125 -9.25 7.64 6.84
N SER A 126 -9.67 8.08 8.02
CA SER A 126 -9.28 7.45 9.30
C SER A 126 -9.72 5.99 9.40
N LEU A 127 -10.95 5.71 8.96
CA LEU A 127 -11.45 4.33 8.89
C LEU A 127 -10.62 3.48 7.93
N SER A 128 -10.32 4.01 6.74
CA SER A 128 -9.58 3.27 5.72
C SER A 128 -8.17 2.91 6.16
N ILE A 129 -7.50 3.76 6.95
CA ILE A 129 -6.19 3.44 7.54
C ILE A 129 -6.27 2.20 8.43
N ALA A 130 -7.25 2.16 9.33
CA ALA A 130 -7.39 1.05 10.27
C ALA A 130 -7.66 -0.27 9.54
N VAL A 131 -8.60 -0.26 8.60
CA VAL A 131 -8.96 -1.46 7.84
C VAL A 131 -7.84 -1.87 6.88
N ALA A 132 -7.25 -0.92 6.15
CA ALA A 132 -6.12 -1.20 5.24
C ALA A 132 -4.91 -1.75 6.01
N GLY A 133 -4.63 -1.22 7.21
CA GLY A 133 -3.59 -1.74 8.09
C GLY A 133 -3.79 -3.21 8.44
N LEU A 134 -4.99 -3.58 8.90
CA LEU A 134 -5.34 -4.97 9.20
C LEU A 134 -5.26 -5.88 7.97
N MET A 135 -5.78 -5.43 6.84
CA MET A 135 -5.69 -6.18 5.58
C MET A 135 -4.24 -6.39 5.13
N THR A 136 -3.40 -5.37 5.27
CA THR A 136 -2.00 -5.46 4.85
C THR A 136 -1.20 -6.46 5.69
N VAL A 137 -1.48 -6.58 6.98
CA VAL A 137 -0.88 -7.63 7.85
C VAL A 137 -1.13 -9.03 7.31
N ILE A 138 -2.28 -9.25 6.66
CA ILE A 138 -2.62 -10.55 6.06
C ILE A 138 -2.05 -10.67 4.63
N VAL A 139 -2.19 -9.61 3.83
CA VAL A 139 -1.84 -9.63 2.40
C VAL A 139 -0.33 -9.66 2.18
N VAL A 140 0.46 -8.95 3.00
CA VAL A 140 1.92 -8.84 2.78
C VAL A 140 2.65 -10.17 2.92
N PRO A 141 2.44 -10.98 3.98
CA PRO A 141 3.07 -12.29 4.07
C PRO A 141 2.70 -13.22 2.90
N LEU A 142 1.42 -13.19 2.48
CA LEU A 142 0.97 -13.96 1.32
C LEU A 142 1.65 -13.51 0.03
N ALA A 143 1.74 -12.20 -0.19
CA ALA A 143 2.39 -11.64 -1.37
C ALA A 143 3.92 -11.88 -1.38
N ALA A 144 4.57 -11.81 -0.22
CA ALA A 144 5.99 -12.13 -0.07
C ALA A 144 6.28 -13.58 -0.46
N ASN A 145 5.51 -14.52 0.07
CA ASN A 145 5.66 -15.95 -0.21
C ASN A 145 5.41 -16.30 -1.70
N LEU A 146 4.44 -15.66 -2.35
CA LEU A 146 4.17 -15.88 -3.78
C LEU A 146 5.35 -15.51 -4.68
N ILE A 147 6.13 -14.51 -4.27
CA ILE A 147 7.30 -14.06 -5.04
C ILE A 147 8.51 -14.93 -4.75
N GLU A 148 8.68 -15.35 -3.51
CA GLU A 148 9.76 -16.29 -3.16
C GLU A 148 9.66 -17.58 -3.98
N VAL A 149 8.46 -18.15 -4.09
CA VAL A 149 8.19 -19.33 -4.93
C VAL A 149 8.51 -19.07 -6.40
N ASN A 150 8.16 -17.88 -6.94
CA ASN A 150 8.45 -17.54 -8.34
C ASN A 150 9.94 -17.27 -8.62
N LEU A 151 10.68 -16.73 -7.64
CA LEU A 151 12.12 -16.49 -7.76
C LEU A 151 12.92 -17.79 -7.65
N ILE A 152 12.56 -18.66 -6.70
CA ILE A 152 13.17 -19.99 -6.56
C ILE A 152 12.92 -20.81 -7.81
N GLY A 153 11.71 -20.80 -8.37
CA GLY A 153 11.39 -21.48 -9.63
C GLY A 153 12.24 -21.00 -10.82
N ARG A 154 12.51 -19.69 -10.93
CA ARG A 154 13.37 -19.13 -11.99
C ARG A 154 14.84 -19.40 -11.77
N GLN A 155 15.29 -19.46 -10.52
CA GLN A 155 16.67 -19.76 -10.19
C GLN A 155 16.96 -21.24 -10.45
N CYS A 156 16.02 -22.13 -10.11
CA CYS A 156 16.10 -23.55 -10.41
C CYS A 156 16.12 -23.81 -11.93
N ASN A 157 15.30 -23.08 -12.71
CA ASN A 157 15.25 -23.22 -14.17
C ASN A 157 16.55 -22.72 -14.83
N ARG A 158 17.16 -21.63 -14.34
CA ARG A 158 18.48 -21.14 -14.82
C ARG A 158 19.63 -22.11 -14.52
N VAL A 159 19.57 -22.78 -13.37
CA VAL A 159 20.57 -23.81 -13.03
C VAL A 159 20.40 -25.03 -13.94
N LEU A 160 19.17 -25.39 -14.31
CA LEU A 160 18.90 -26.50 -15.24
C LEU A 160 19.22 -26.16 -16.70
N GLU A 161 19.17 -24.87 -17.08
CA GLU A 161 19.51 -24.40 -18.43
C GLU A 161 21.03 -24.11 -18.61
N GLY A 162 21.86 -24.40 -17.59
CA GLY A 162 23.32 -24.40 -17.72
C GLY A 162 23.98 -23.01 -17.75
N GLU A 163 23.26 -21.94 -17.37
CA GLU A 163 23.82 -20.58 -17.23
C GLU A 163 24.48 -20.34 -15.85
N CYS A 164 25.21 -21.32 -15.33
CA CYS A 164 26.25 -21.09 -14.34
C CYS A 164 27.55 -20.79 -15.07
N SER A 165 27.66 -19.62 -15.66
CA SER A 165 28.93 -19.06 -16.11
C SER A 165 29.65 -18.43 -14.92
N ALA A 166 30.92 -18.86 -14.75
CA ALA A 166 31.91 -18.48 -13.74
C ALA A 166 31.95 -17.00 -13.35
#